data_a9307952edf87ee797d992dceb35abf2
#
_entry.id   a9307952edf87ee797d992dceb35abf2
#
_cell.length_a   1.000
_cell.length_b   1.000
_cell.length_c   1.000
_cell.angle_alpha   90.00
_cell.angle_beta   90.00
_cell.angle_gamma   90.00
#
_symmetry.space_group_name_H-M   'P 1'
#
loop_
_entity.id
_entity.type
_entity.pdbx_description
1 polymer ?
#
loop_
_entity_poly.entity_id
_entity_poly.type
_entity_poly.pdbx_seq_one_letter_code
_entity_poly.pdbx_strand_id
1 'polypeptide(L)'
;MCQYSATNGLVNDWHIVHYGTRAVGGVGLLMLEATAVAPEGRITRFDLGLWDDNQIAGLEKITRFAHEQGATTAIQIAHAGRKASHDSPANGGKQLSIAEGGWQTVAPSAIPFDSTEIPPHELNEVEIEHIVDQFTATALRAKQARFDVLEIHAAHGYLIHQFLSPLSNKRTDEYGGSFENRKRLLLKIVTAVKTVWPQELPLFVRLSATDWTEGGWSLEETVKLSDILYQQGVDMIDCSSGGNISTAKIPLSPGYQVHFSEEIKKTGVLTAAVGLITTVEQMNSILAEGKADMIFLGRELLRNPYFPIVSTLGTDREIEWPIQYLRGK
;
A
#
# COMPACT_ATOMS: atom_id res chain seq x y z
N MET A 1 4.37 4.67 4.66
CA MET A 1 5.76 4.49 4.14
C MET A 1 6.48 3.61 5.12
N CYS A 2 7.19 2.59 4.62
CA CYS A 2 7.90 1.64 5.49
C CYS A 2 8.92 2.33 6.38
N GLN A 3 8.93 1.94 7.66
CA GLN A 3 9.78 2.52 8.68
C GLN A 3 11.06 1.70 8.87
N TYR A 4 11.07 0.47 8.37
CA TYR A 4 12.22 -0.45 8.45
C TYR A 4 12.76 -0.58 9.89
N SER A 5 11.87 -0.72 10.86
CA SER A 5 12.20 -0.69 12.29
C SER A 5 11.71 -1.91 13.07
N ALA A 6 10.97 -2.81 12.41
CA ALA A 6 10.44 -4.01 13.06
C ALA A 6 11.53 -5.07 13.31
N THR A 7 11.29 -5.92 14.28
CA THR A 7 12.06 -7.15 14.50
C THR A 7 11.10 -8.32 14.38
N ASN A 8 11.35 -9.23 13.43
CA ASN A 8 10.46 -10.36 13.13
C ASN A 8 9.00 -9.94 12.88
N GLY A 9 8.81 -8.81 12.19
CA GLY A 9 7.48 -8.27 11.89
C GLY A 9 6.75 -7.61 13.06
N LEU A 10 7.34 -7.59 14.26
CA LEU A 10 6.68 -7.08 15.47
C LEU A 10 6.76 -5.55 15.57
N VAL A 11 5.67 -4.96 16.03
CA VAL A 11 5.61 -3.55 16.45
C VAL A 11 6.54 -3.33 17.64
N ASN A 12 7.25 -2.20 17.64
CA ASN A 12 8.05 -1.72 18.75
C ASN A 12 7.73 -0.25 19.07
N ASP A 13 8.46 0.36 20.01
CA ASP A 13 8.21 1.73 20.46
C ASP A 13 8.31 2.76 19.34
N TRP A 14 9.18 2.54 18.33
CA TRP A 14 9.25 3.42 17.16
C TRP A 14 7.90 3.54 16.45
N HIS A 15 7.22 2.43 16.21
CA HIS A 15 5.94 2.40 15.54
C HIS A 15 4.85 3.08 16.39
N ILE A 16 4.86 2.86 17.72
CA ILE A 16 3.91 3.51 18.65
C ILE A 16 4.07 5.04 18.57
N VAL A 17 5.28 5.55 18.65
CA VAL A 17 5.56 7.00 18.55
C VAL A 17 5.24 7.52 17.16
N HIS A 18 5.68 6.80 16.11
CA HIS A 18 5.49 7.19 14.72
C HIS A 18 4.00 7.34 14.35
N TYR A 19 3.19 6.33 14.59
CA TYR A 19 1.76 6.37 14.27
C TYR A 19 0.98 7.22 15.27
N GLY A 20 1.35 7.15 16.56
CA GLY A 20 0.73 7.95 17.62
C GLY A 20 0.84 9.45 17.37
N THR A 21 2.00 9.96 16.93
CA THR A 21 2.15 11.39 16.63
C THR A 21 1.27 11.86 15.47
N ARG A 22 1.00 11.03 14.46
CA ARG A 22 0.11 11.37 13.34
C ARG A 22 -1.35 11.36 13.78
N ALA A 23 -1.75 10.38 14.61
CA ALA A 23 -3.09 10.36 15.18
C ALA A 23 -3.35 11.62 16.03
N VAL A 24 -2.44 11.94 16.95
CA VAL A 24 -2.46 13.20 17.74
C VAL A 24 -2.43 14.45 16.83
N GLY A 25 -1.74 14.36 15.68
CA GLY A 25 -1.66 15.42 14.68
C GLY A 25 -2.93 15.65 13.85
N GLY A 26 -4.01 14.88 14.11
CA GLY A 26 -5.33 15.11 13.54
C GLY A 26 -5.53 14.52 12.14
N VAL A 27 -4.82 13.46 11.75
CA VAL A 27 -5.14 12.73 10.52
C VAL A 27 -6.51 12.07 10.66
N GLY A 28 -7.38 12.19 9.64
CA GLY A 28 -8.69 11.52 9.63
C GLY A 28 -8.57 10.02 9.41
N LEU A 29 -7.63 9.59 8.54
CA LEU A 29 -7.31 8.19 8.29
C LEU A 29 -5.80 7.98 8.45
N LEU A 30 -5.43 7.07 9.36
CA LEU A 30 -4.05 6.65 9.61
C LEU A 30 -3.78 5.33 8.88
N MET A 31 -3.15 5.40 7.69
CA MET A 31 -2.72 4.22 6.94
C MET A 31 -1.35 3.74 7.44
N LEU A 32 -1.28 2.53 7.98
CA LEU A 32 -0.03 1.90 8.34
C LEU A 32 0.79 1.54 7.09
N GLU A 33 2.08 1.39 7.28
CA GLU A 33 3.04 0.97 6.24
C GLU A 33 2.68 -0.40 5.65
N ALA A 34 3.25 -0.69 4.47
CA ALA A 34 3.14 -2.01 3.88
C ALA A 34 3.57 -3.08 4.89
N THR A 35 2.61 -3.92 5.26
CA THR A 35 2.73 -4.96 6.29
C THR A 35 2.72 -6.32 5.61
N ALA A 36 3.78 -7.09 5.78
CA ALA A 36 3.98 -8.32 5.03
C ALA A 36 2.98 -9.41 5.44
N VAL A 37 2.41 -10.11 4.45
CA VAL A 37 1.50 -11.25 4.64
C VAL A 37 2.23 -12.56 4.91
N ALA A 38 3.56 -12.59 4.71
CA ALA A 38 4.42 -13.72 4.91
C ALA A 38 5.85 -13.25 5.25
N PRO A 39 6.67 -14.07 5.93
CA PRO A 39 8.07 -13.71 6.22
C PRO A 39 8.89 -13.38 4.96
N GLU A 40 8.71 -14.16 3.89
CA GLU A 40 9.38 -13.98 2.60
C GLU A 40 8.79 -12.81 1.78
N GLY A 41 7.59 -12.34 2.13
CA GLY A 41 6.92 -11.20 1.51
C GLY A 41 7.44 -9.83 1.96
N ARG A 42 8.36 -9.77 2.92
CA ARG A 42 8.96 -8.52 3.39
C ARG A 42 9.90 -7.91 2.34
N ILE A 43 9.94 -6.58 2.25
CA ILE A 43 10.95 -5.87 1.47
C ILE A 43 12.30 -6.08 2.15
N THR A 44 12.37 -5.81 3.46
CA THR A 44 13.55 -5.99 4.30
C THR A 44 13.22 -6.84 5.53
N ARG A 45 14.24 -7.36 6.19
CA ARG A 45 14.05 -8.07 7.49
C ARG A 45 13.46 -7.18 8.60
N PHE A 46 13.39 -5.87 8.36
CA PHE A 46 12.91 -4.86 9.32
C PHE A 46 11.49 -4.38 9.04
N ASP A 47 10.76 -5.00 8.11
CA ASP A 47 9.38 -4.65 7.81
C ASP A 47 8.41 -5.17 8.87
N LEU A 48 7.30 -4.45 9.06
CA LEU A 48 6.16 -4.97 9.79
C LEU A 48 5.57 -6.20 9.10
N GLY A 49 4.98 -7.09 9.88
CA GLY A 49 4.29 -8.26 9.41
C GLY A 49 3.00 -8.53 10.18
N LEU A 50 2.13 -9.32 9.55
CA LEU A 50 0.92 -9.81 10.17
C LEU A 50 0.60 -11.24 9.71
N TRP A 51 1.66 -12.05 9.56
CA TRP A 51 1.56 -13.47 9.18
C TRP A 51 1.40 -14.42 10.37
N ASP A 52 1.57 -13.91 11.61
CA ASP A 52 1.52 -14.68 12.84
C ASP A 52 0.68 -13.96 13.90
N ASP A 53 -0.05 -14.73 14.73
CA ASP A 53 -0.97 -14.18 15.73
C ASP A 53 -0.27 -13.35 16.81
N ASN A 54 1.02 -13.62 17.09
CA ASN A 54 1.81 -12.85 18.04
C ASN A 54 2.03 -11.38 17.60
N GLN A 55 1.81 -11.06 16.32
CA GLN A 55 1.94 -9.72 15.77
C GLN A 55 0.68 -8.85 16.00
N ILE A 56 -0.45 -9.46 16.33
CA ILE A 56 -1.75 -8.78 16.51
C ILE A 56 -1.67 -7.75 17.66
N ALA A 57 -1.20 -8.19 18.83
CA ALA A 57 -1.24 -7.37 20.05
C ALA A 57 -0.48 -6.03 19.94
N GLY A 58 0.63 -6.00 19.18
CA GLY A 58 1.38 -4.78 18.90
C GLY A 58 0.60 -3.79 18.03
N LEU A 59 -0.06 -4.31 16.99
CA LEU A 59 -0.89 -3.51 16.09
C LEU A 59 -2.14 -3.00 16.79
N GLU A 60 -2.78 -3.82 17.65
CA GLU A 60 -3.95 -3.41 18.45
C GLU A 60 -3.63 -2.23 19.40
N LYS A 61 -2.42 -2.12 19.91
CA LYS A 61 -2.01 -0.94 20.70
C LYS A 61 -2.05 0.33 19.85
N ILE A 62 -1.64 0.25 18.59
CA ILE A 62 -1.66 1.39 17.66
C ILE A 62 -3.09 1.76 17.31
N THR A 63 -3.93 0.80 16.91
CA THR A 63 -5.33 1.06 16.52
C THR A 63 -6.12 1.66 17.68
N ARG A 64 -6.01 1.09 18.88
CA ARG A 64 -6.66 1.60 20.08
C ARG A 64 -6.27 3.06 20.36
N PHE A 65 -4.96 3.36 20.38
CA PHE A 65 -4.51 4.73 20.64
C PHE A 65 -4.97 5.69 19.57
N ALA A 66 -4.93 5.29 18.29
CA ALA A 66 -5.40 6.12 17.19
C ALA A 66 -6.92 6.42 17.29
N HIS A 67 -7.73 5.42 17.64
CA HIS A 67 -9.18 5.60 17.88
C HIS A 67 -9.44 6.56 19.05
N GLU A 68 -8.66 6.46 20.15
CA GLU A 68 -8.75 7.40 21.28
C GLU A 68 -8.42 8.85 20.87
N GLN A 69 -7.69 9.05 19.77
CA GLN A 69 -7.42 10.36 19.17
C GLN A 69 -8.42 10.75 18.06
N GLY A 70 -9.44 9.95 17.79
CA GLY A 70 -10.45 10.20 16.77
C GLY A 70 -10.03 9.85 15.34
N ALA A 71 -8.89 9.19 15.15
CA ALA A 71 -8.44 8.76 13.83
C ALA A 71 -9.01 7.39 13.46
N THR A 72 -9.53 7.26 12.23
CA THR A 72 -9.81 5.96 11.60
C THR A 72 -8.47 5.27 11.26
N THR A 73 -8.40 3.96 11.40
CA THR A 73 -7.16 3.20 11.17
C THR A 73 -7.25 2.30 9.96
N ALA A 74 -6.19 2.29 9.15
CA ALA A 74 -6.06 1.42 7.99
C ALA A 74 -4.75 0.65 8.01
N ILE A 75 -4.75 -0.55 7.46
CA ILE A 75 -3.54 -1.34 7.24
C ILE A 75 -3.39 -1.73 5.79
N GLN A 76 -2.19 -1.53 5.24
CA GLN A 76 -1.84 -1.96 3.90
C GLN A 76 -1.14 -3.32 3.97
N ILE A 77 -1.78 -4.38 3.45
CA ILE A 77 -1.20 -5.73 3.42
C ILE A 77 -0.51 -5.98 2.08
N ALA A 78 0.69 -6.56 2.12
CA ALA A 78 1.60 -6.60 0.99
C ALA A 78 2.45 -7.87 0.91
N HIS A 79 2.91 -8.19 -0.29
CA HIS A 79 3.99 -9.13 -0.54
C HIS A 79 4.95 -8.52 -1.57
N ALA A 80 6.22 -8.34 -1.21
CA ALA A 80 7.19 -7.61 -2.03
C ALA A 80 7.58 -8.33 -3.33
N GLY A 81 7.36 -9.66 -3.40
CA GLY A 81 7.69 -10.44 -4.60
C GLY A 81 9.19 -10.39 -4.89
N ARG A 82 9.57 -10.13 -6.16
CA ARG A 82 10.97 -10.01 -6.58
C ARG A 82 11.74 -8.86 -5.94
N LYS A 83 11.04 -7.90 -5.33
CA LYS A 83 11.62 -6.78 -4.59
C LYS A 83 11.75 -7.06 -3.08
N ALA A 84 11.58 -8.30 -2.66
CA ALA A 84 11.85 -8.76 -1.31
C ALA A 84 13.35 -8.99 -1.07
N SER A 85 13.73 -9.31 0.17
CA SER A 85 15.11 -9.67 0.53
C SER A 85 16.15 -8.57 0.29
N HIS A 86 15.76 -7.31 0.50
CA HIS A 86 16.67 -6.17 0.41
C HIS A 86 17.14 -5.72 1.79
N ASP A 87 18.27 -5.03 1.85
CA ASP A 87 18.66 -4.26 3.04
C ASP A 87 17.85 -2.97 3.12
N SER A 88 17.84 -2.34 4.28
CA SER A 88 17.15 -1.06 4.44
C SER A 88 17.77 0.02 3.54
N PRO A 89 16.99 1.02 3.11
CA PRO A 89 17.53 2.14 2.32
C PRO A 89 18.68 2.87 3.04
N ALA A 90 18.69 2.91 4.38
CA ALA A 90 19.76 3.49 5.16
C ALA A 90 21.09 2.74 5.01
N ASN A 91 21.03 1.45 4.67
CA ASN A 91 22.21 0.59 4.45
C ASN A 91 22.51 0.38 2.95
N GLY A 92 21.93 1.21 2.07
CA GLY A 92 22.15 1.15 0.63
C GLY A 92 21.08 0.42 -0.16
N GLY A 93 20.11 -0.27 0.48
CA GLY A 93 18.92 -0.83 -0.19
C GLY A 93 19.18 -1.91 -1.22
N LYS A 94 20.34 -2.60 -1.20
CA LYS A 94 20.66 -3.69 -2.15
C LYS A 94 19.97 -4.99 -1.79
N GLN A 95 19.71 -5.84 -2.77
CA GLN A 95 19.28 -7.20 -2.52
C GLN A 95 20.35 -7.98 -1.74
N LEU A 96 19.92 -8.77 -0.77
CA LEU A 96 20.78 -9.62 0.06
C LEU A 96 20.74 -11.06 -0.45
N SER A 97 21.92 -11.68 -0.56
CA SER A 97 22.05 -13.12 -0.73
C SER A 97 21.67 -13.86 0.56
N ILE A 98 21.44 -15.19 0.45
CA ILE A 98 21.18 -16.05 1.61
C ILE A 98 22.34 -15.98 2.62
N ALA A 99 23.59 -15.90 2.15
CA ALA A 99 24.77 -15.78 3.01
C ALA A 99 24.83 -14.44 3.77
N GLU A 100 24.19 -13.39 3.26
CA GLU A 100 24.07 -12.08 3.90
C GLU A 100 22.81 -11.95 4.79
N GLY A 101 22.05 -13.04 4.96
CA GLY A 101 20.82 -13.08 5.75
C GLY A 101 19.56 -12.72 4.96
N GLY A 102 19.64 -12.73 3.63
CA GLY A 102 18.49 -12.65 2.74
C GLY A 102 17.78 -14.00 2.57
N TRP A 103 16.81 -14.03 1.66
CA TRP A 103 16.02 -15.23 1.34
C TRP A 103 15.69 -15.29 -0.15
N GLN A 104 15.24 -16.46 -0.62
CA GLN A 104 14.79 -16.63 -2.00
C GLN A 104 13.51 -15.81 -2.21
N THR A 105 13.54 -14.91 -3.18
CA THR A 105 12.38 -14.11 -3.59
C THR A 105 11.51 -14.90 -4.57
N VAL A 106 10.24 -14.49 -4.70
CA VAL A 106 9.26 -15.11 -5.59
C VAL A 106 8.67 -14.10 -6.55
N ALA A 107 8.21 -14.56 -7.73
CA ALA A 107 7.59 -13.69 -8.73
C ALA A 107 6.72 -14.51 -9.70
N PRO A 108 5.91 -13.87 -10.59
CA PRO A 108 5.22 -14.57 -11.67
C PRO A 108 6.17 -15.22 -12.69
N SER A 109 7.37 -14.67 -12.85
CA SER A 109 8.40 -15.16 -13.76
C SER A 109 9.78 -14.92 -13.17
N ALA A 110 10.78 -15.73 -13.54
CA ALA A 110 12.17 -15.65 -13.02
C ALA A 110 12.93 -14.41 -13.58
N ILE A 111 12.32 -13.23 -13.52
CA ILE A 111 12.87 -11.96 -14.00
C ILE A 111 13.19 -11.07 -12.79
N PRO A 112 14.46 -10.74 -12.51
CA PRO A 112 14.83 -9.86 -11.40
C PRO A 112 14.31 -8.43 -11.62
N PHE A 113 14.24 -7.62 -10.55
CA PHE A 113 13.86 -6.21 -10.66
C PHE A 113 14.94 -5.38 -11.32
N ASP A 114 16.19 -5.64 -10.98
CA ASP A 114 17.36 -5.07 -11.65
C ASP A 114 18.25 -6.20 -12.18
N SER A 115 18.95 -5.97 -13.28
CA SER A 115 19.78 -6.97 -13.93
C SER A 115 20.95 -7.49 -13.07
N THR A 116 21.28 -6.78 -12.01
CA THR A 116 22.33 -7.15 -11.04
C THR A 116 21.82 -8.00 -9.89
N GLU A 117 20.49 -8.18 -9.78
CA GLU A 117 19.85 -8.92 -8.70
C GLU A 117 19.72 -10.42 -9.01
N ILE A 118 19.56 -11.21 -7.95
CA ILE A 118 19.32 -12.64 -8.03
C ILE A 118 17.92 -12.89 -8.59
N PRO A 119 17.77 -13.71 -9.65
CA PRO A 119 16.44 -14.00 -10.17
C PRO A 119 15.52 -14.64 -9.12
N PRO A 120 14.24 -14.21 -9.07
CA PRO A 120 13.25 -14.81 -8.19
C PRO A 120 12.90 -16.23 -8.63
N HIS A 121 12.40 -17.04 -7.70
CA HIS A 121 11.72 -18.29 -8.01
C HIS A 121 10.38 -17.96 -8.70
N GLU A 122 10.12 -18.59 -9.84
CA GLU A 122 8.84 -18.48 -10.53
C GLU A 122 7.79 -19.34 -9.81
N LEU A 123 6.72 -18.70 -9.32
CA LEU A 123 5.65 -19.36 -8.60
C LEU A 123 4.89 -20.36 -9.50
N ASN A 124 4.66 -21.56 -9.01
CA ASN A 124 3.70 -22.48 -9.61
C ASN A 124 2.27 -22.20 -9.10
N GLU A 125 1.26 -22.88 -9.69
CA GLU A 125 -0.15 -22.64 -9.35
C GLU A 125 -0.46 -22.93 -7.87
N VAL A 126 0.14 -23.95 -7.27
CA VAL A 126 -0.07 -24.28 -5.84
C VAL A 126 0.50 -23.19 -4.94
N GLU A 127 1.66 -22.66 -5.29
CA GLU A 127 2.30 -21.55 -4.57
C GLU A 127 1.49 -20.24 -4.72
N ILE A 128 0.87 -20.01 -5.89
CA ILE A 128 -0.04 -18.88 -6.11
C ILE A 128 -1.28 -18.99 -5.20
N GLU A 129 -1.89 -20.17 -5.07
CA GLU A 129 -3.00 -20.37 -4.12
C GLU A 129 -2.55 -20.14 -2.67
N HIS A 130 -1.35 -20.55 -2.30
CA HIS A 130 -0.80 -20.27 -0.96
C HIS A 130 -0.64 -18.77 -0.71
N ILE A 131 -0.25 -17.98 -1.71
CA ILE A 131 -0.26 -16.50 -1.59
C ILE A 131 -1.66 -15.96 -1.29
N VAL A 132 -2.70 -16.49 -1.96
CA VAL A 132 -4.10 -16.08 -1.68
C VAL A 132 -4.48 -16.39 -0.23
N ASP A 133 -4.09 -17.56 0.28
CA ASP A 133 -4.33 -17.96 1.68
C ASP A 133 -3.60 -17.02 2.67
N GLN A 134 -2.36 -16.63 2.38
CA GLN A 134 -1.59 -15.70 3.21
C GLN A 134 -2.27 -14.33 3.32
N PHE A 135 -2.76 -13.76 2.21
CA PHE A 135 -3.53 -12.51 2.23
C PHE A 135 -4.82 -12.65 3.03
N THR A 136 -5.53 -13.75 2.88
CA THR A 136 -6.78 -14.04 3.60
C THR A 136 -6.54 -14.15 5.10
N ALA A 137 -5.54 -14.92 5.51
CA ALA A 137 -5.19 -15.06 6.93
C ALA A 137 -4.75 -13.73 7.56
N THR A 138 -4.01 -12.91 6.79
CA THR A 138 -3.59 -11.58 7.24
C THR A 138 -4.77 -10.63 7.38
N ALA A 139 -5.74 -10.67 6.47
CA ALA A 139 -6.97 -9.87 6.59
C ALA A 139 -7.78 -10.23 7.85
N LEU A 140 -7.87 -11.51 8.19
CA LEU A 140 -8.51 -11.96 9.44
C LEU A 140 -7.77 -11.41 10.67
N ARG A 141 -6.44 -11.43 10.69
CA ARG A 141 -5.63 -10.85 11.79
C ARG A 141 -5.76 -9.33 11.85
N ALA A 142 -5.85 -8.64 10.71
CA ALA A 142 -6.10 -7.19 10.67
C ALA A 142 -7.44 -6.82 11.34
N LYS A 143 -8.50 -7.60 11.08
CA LYS A 143 -9.77 -7.47 11.79
C LYS A 143 -9.61 -7.68 13.30
N GLN A 144 -8.86 -8.71 13.74
CA GLN A 144 -8.59 -8.98 15.14
C GLN A 144 -7.79 -7.85 15.80
N ALA A 145 -6.88 -7.21 15.08
CA ALA A 145 -6.14 -6.01 15.50
C ALA A 145 -6.99 -4.73 15.45
N ARG A 146 -8.29 -4.83 15.10
CA ARG A 146 -9.29 -3.75 15.12
C ARG A 146 -9.03 -2.61 14.14
N PHE A 147 -8.47 -2.92 12.96
CA PHE A 147 -8.41 -1.98 11.87
C PHE A 147 -9.81 -1.74 11.27
N ASP A 148 -10.06 -0.49 10.88
CA ASP A 148 -11.32 -0.06 10.27
C ASP A 148 -11.31 -0.23 8.75
N VAL A 149 -10.13 -0.14 8.13
CA VAL A 149 -9.93 -0.22 6.67
C VAL A 149 -8.81 -1.20 6.37
N LEU A 150 -9.02 -2.05 5.38
CA LEU A 150 -7.99 -2.92 4.82
C LEU A 150 -7.62 -2.42 3.41
N GLU A 151 -6.32 -2.31 3.12
CA GLU A 151 -5.83 -2.02 1.78
C GLU A 151 -4.96 -3.16 1.26
N ILE A 152 -5.28 -3.67 0.07
CA ILE A 152 -4.45 -4.62 -0.66
C ILE A 152 -3.44 -3.86 -1.51
N HIS A 153 -2.15 -4.10 -1.27
CA HIS A 153 -1.09 -3.47 -2.04
C HIS A 153 -0.85 -4.17 -3.38
N ALA A 154 -1.37 -3.61 -4.45
CA ALA A 154 -1.22 -4.10 -5.81
C ALA A 154 -0.42 -3.13 -6.72
N ALA A 155 0.53 -2.39 -6.14
CA ALA A 155 1.30 -1.33 -6.78
C ALA A 155 2.82 -1.49 -6.64
N HIS A 156 3.57 -0.53 -7.14
CA HIS A 156 5.00 -0.28 -6.91
C HIS A 156 5.95 -1.43 -7.29
N GLY A 157 5.53 -2.30 -8.20
CA GLY A 157 6.33 -3.44 -8.63
C GLY A 157 6.44 -4.54 -7.56
N TYR A 158 5.52 -4.59 -6.58
CA TYR A 158 5.39 -5.69 -5.65
C TYR A 158 4.60 -6.84 -6.27
N LEU A 159 4.45 -7.95 -5.58
CA LEU A 159 4.04 -9.23 -6.17
C LEU A 159 2.79 -9.12 -7.06
N ILE A 160 1.71 -8.50 -6.57
CA ILE A 160 0.47 -8.38 -7.35
C ILE A 160 0.69 -7.52 -8.61
N HIS A 161 1.41 -6.40 -8.48
CA HIS A 161 1.76 -5.58 -9.65
C HIS A 161 2.64 -6.34 -10.65
N GLN A 162 3.53 -7.20 -10.16
CA GLN A 162 4.36 -8.05 -11.04
C GLN A 162 3.49 -9.00 -11.88
N PHE A 163 2.38 -9.51 -11.34
CA PHE A 163 1.41 -10.30 -12.11
C PHE A 163 0.65 -9.44 -13.12
N LEU A 164 0.27 -8.22 -12.77
CA LEU A 164 -0.48 -7.31 -13.65
C LEU A 164 0.33 -6.88 -14.87
N SER A 165 1.60 -6.58 -14.71
CA SER A 165 2.44 -6.01 -15.77
C SER A 165 2.99 -7.07 -16.73
N PRO A 166 2.82 -6.90 -18.06
CA PRO A 166 3.42 -7.81 -19.04
C PRO A 166 4.94 -7.73 -19.10
N LEU A 167 5.58 -6.73 -18.48
CA LEU A 167 7.04 -6.61 -18.43
C LEU A 167 7.66 -7.55 -17.39
N SER A 168 6.97 -7.82 -16.29
CA SER A 168 7.40 -8.73 -15.22
C SER A 168 6.72 -10.10 -15.25
N ASN A 169 5.63 -10.25 -16.00
CA ASN A 169 4.87 -11.48 -16.13
C ASN A 169 4.98 -12.03 -17.55
N LYS A 170 5.77 -13.07 -17.73
CA LYS A 170 5.98 -13.80 -19.01
C LYS A 170 5.36 -15.19 -18.99
N ARG A 171 4.45 -15.45 -18.06
CA ARG A 171 3.73 -16.73 -17.96
C ARG A 171 2.89 -16.99 -19.19
N THR A 172 2.73 -18.28 -19.49
CA THR A 172 1.89 -18.78 -20.62
C THR A 172 0.66 -19.56 -20.14
N ASP A 173 0.49 -19.70 -18.82
CA ASP A 173 -0.66 -20.31 -18.17
C ASP A 173 -1.80 -19.31 -17.91
N GLU A 174 -2.77 -19.70 -17.08
CA GLU A 174 -3.95 -18.88 -16.77
C GLU A 174 -3.66 -17.60 -15.95
N TYR A 175 -2.41 -17.37 -15.52
CA TYR A 175 -1.97 -16.17 -14.79
C TYR A 175 -1.15 -15.22 -15.64
N GLY A 176 -0.91 -15.50 -16.93
CA GLY A 176 -0.06 -14.68 -17.80
C GLY A 176 -0.64 -14.42 -19.20
N GLY A 177 0.06 -13.59 -19.98
CA GLY A 177 -0.33 -13.20 -21.34
C GLY A 177 -1.45 -12.15 -21.37
N SER A 178 -2.70 -12.54 -21.48
CA SER A 178 -3.83 -11.62 -21.64
C SER A 178 -4.10 -10.79 -20.36
N PHE A 179 -4.76 -9.63 -20.52
CA PHE A 179 -5.25 -8.83 -19.40
C PHE A 179 -6.10 -9.65 -18.42
N GLU A 180 -6.99 -10.52 -18.95
CA GLU A 180 -7.85 -11.40 -18.15
C GLU A 180 -7.05 -12.33 -17.24
N ASN A 181 -5.95 -12.87 -17.73
CA ASN A 181 -5.09 -13.77 -16.97
C ASN A 181 -4.24 -12.99 -15.94
N ARG A 182 -3.63 -11.88 -16.35
CA ARG A 182 -2.73 -11.11 -15.49
C ARG A 182 -3.41 -10.51 -14.26
N LYS A 183 -4.69 -10.15 -14.33
CA LYS A 183 -5.49 -9.65 -13.19
C LYS A 183 -5.97 -10.76 -12.25
N ARG A 184 -5.91 -12.04 -12.65
CA ARG A 184 -6.53 -13.18 -11.96
C ARG A 184 -6.11 -13.28 -10.49
N LEU A 185 -4.80 -13.15 -10.20
CA LEU A 185 -4.31 -13.22 -8.82
C LEU A 185 -4.97 -12.15 -7.93
N LEU A 186 -5.01 -10.89 -8.38
CA LEU A 186 -5.64 -9.82 -7.59
C LEU A 186 -7.11 -10.11 -7.32
N LEU A 187 -7.86 -10.53 -8.34
CA LEU A 187 -9.29 -10.83 -8.18
C LEU A 187 -9.54 -12.01 -7.24
N LYS A 188 -8.69 -13.05 -7.28
CA LYS A 188 -8.74 -14.16 -6.32
C LYS A 188 -8.47 -13.67 -4.89
N ILE A 189 -7.45 -12.84 -4.68
CA ILE A 189 -7.14 -12.26 -3.36
C ILE A 189 -8.31 -11.42 -2.86
N VAL A 190 -8.87 -10.52 -3.67
CA VAL A 190 -10.03 -9.70 -3.29
C VAL A 190 -11.21 -10.58 -2.89
N THR A 191 -11.54 -11.60 -3.70
CA THR A 191 -12.64 -12.54 -3.41
C THR A 191 -12.41 -13.27 -2.09
N ALA A 192 -11.21 -13.80 -1.86
CA ALA A 192 -10.88 -14.57 -0.66
C ALA A 192 -10.86 -13.68 0.60
N VAL A 193 -10.25 -12.50 0.51
CA VAL A 193 -10.22 -11.50 1.59
C VAL A 193 -11.64 -11.11 2.02
N LYS A 194 -12.55 -10.89 1.07
CA LYS A 194 -13.96 -10.56 1.36
C LYS A 194 -14.73 -11.67 2.09
N THR A 195 -14.24 -12.89 2.13
CA THR A 195 -14.88 -13.95 2.94
C THR A 195 -14.63 -13.78 4.44
N VAL A 196 -13.59 -13.04 4.84
CA VAL A 196 -13.17 -12.87 6.24
C VAL A 196 -13.20 -11.41 6.70
N TRP A 197 -13.07 -10.44 5.79
CA TRP A 197 -13.18 -9.01 6.09
C TRP A 197 -14.65 -8.61 6.16
N PRO A 198 -15.09 -7.91 7.22
CA PRO A 198 -16.50 -7.52 7.38
C PRO A 198 -17.00 -6.65 6.21
N GLN A 199 -18.21 -6.93 5.76
CA GLN A 199 -18.80 -6.20 4.63
C GLN A 199 -19.05 -4.72 4.94
N GLU A 200 -19.24 -4.36 6.21
CA GLU A 200 -19.43 -3.01 6.69
C GLU A 200 -18.13 -2.20 6.80
N LEU A 201 -16.98 -2.85 6.70
CA LEU A 201 -15.67 -2.20 6.75
C LEU A 201 -15.08 -2.05 5.34
N PRO A 202 -14.58 -0.84 4.99
CA PRO A 202 -14.06 -0.57 3.66
C PRO A 202 -12.87 -1.45 3.28
N LEU A 203 -12.86 -1.89 2.02
CA LEU A 203 -11.75 -2.56 1.36
C LEU A 203 -11.18 -1.66 0.26
N PHE A 204 -9.92 -1.28 0.38
CA PHE A 204 -9.19 -0.50 -0.60
C PHE A 204 -8.22 -1.38 -1.40
N VAL A 205 -7.88 -0.92 -2.60
CA VAL A 205 -6.81 -1.50 -3.41
C VAL A 205 -5.90 -0.39 -3.89
N ARG A 206 -4.60 -0.51 -3.61
CA ARG A 206 -3.61 0.42 -4.16
C ARG A 206 -3.08 -0.10 -5.49
N LEU A 207 -3.16 0.72 -6.53
CA LEU A 207 -2.69 0.41 -7.88
C LEU A 207 -1.60 1.36 -8.35
N SER A 208 -0.61 0.85 -9.07
CA SER A 208 0.22 1.69 -9.95
C SER A 208 -0.51 1.84 -11.27
N ALA A 209 -0.94 3.05 -11.59
CA ALA A 209 -1.74 3.32 -12.79
C ALA A 209 -0.98 3.10 -14.10
N THR A 210 0.37 3.12 -14.07
CA THR A 210 1.22 2.87 -15.23
C THR A 210 2.62 2.45 -14.80
N ASP A 211 3.29 1.66 -15.63
CA ASP A 211 4.72 1.33 -15.48
C ASP A 211 5.66 2.44 -15.95
N TRP A 212 5.14 3.49 -16.59
CA TRP A 212 5.93 4.55 -17.27
C TRP A 212 6.89 4.02 -18.33
N THR A 213 6.58 2.86 -18.89
CA THR A 213 7.43 2.15 -19.86
C THR A 213 6.55 1.55 -20.93
N GLU A 214 6.96 1.70 -22.20
CA GLU A 214 6.25 1.13 -23.35
C GLU A 214 6.13 -0.41 -23.22
N GLY A 215 4.96 -0.94 -23.57
CA GLY A 215 4.63 -2.36 -23.44
C GLY A 215 4.41 -2.84 -22.00
N GLY A 216 4.41 -1.90 -21.02
CA GLY A 216 4.08 -2.19 -19.61
C GLY A 216 2.62 -2.03 -19.28
N TRP A 217 2.31 -2.09 -17.99
CA TRP A 217 0.98 -1.82 -17.45
C TRP A 217 0.58 -0.37 -17.73
N SER A 218 -0.65 -0.15 -18.20
CA SER A 218 -1.13 1.14 -18.68
C SER A 218 -2.28 1.70 -17.86
N LEU A 219 -2.52 3.02 -17.96
CA LEU A 219 -3.68 3.67 -17.35
C LEU A 219 -5.00 3.09 -17.87
N GLU A 220 -5.07 2.75 -19.16
CA GLU A 220 -6.28 2.16 -19.75
C GLU A 220 -6.61 0.80 -19.09
N GLU A 221 -5.61 -0.05 -18.87
CA GLU A 221 -5.78 -1.32 -18.17
C GLU A 221 -6.15 -1.09 -16.69
N THR A 222 -5.57 -0.06 -16.05
CA THR A 222 -5.90 0.30 -14.67
C THR A 222 -7.35 0.75 -14.53
N VAL A 223 -7.85 1.59 -15.44
CA VAL A 223 -9.26 2.03 -15.44
C VAL A 223 -10.20 0.82 -15.59
N LYS A 224 -9.92 -0.07 -16.55
CA LYS A 224 -10.69 -1.32 -16.73
C LYS A 224 -10.66 -2.20 -15.48
N LEU A 225 -9.48 -2.36 -14.86
CA LEU A 225 -9.35 -3.15 -13.63
C LEU A 225 -10.10 -2.51 -12.47
N SER A 226 -10.06 -1.19 -12.34
CA SER A 226 -10.74 -0.44 -11.28
C SER A 226 -12.26 -0.60 -11.34
N ASP A 227 -12.86 -0.59 -12.54
CA ASP A 227 -14.29 -0.89 -12.74
C ASP A 227 -14.61 -2.33 -12.29
N ILE A 228 -13.80 -3.31 -12.68
CA ILE A 228 -13.99 -4.70 -12.25
C ILE A 228 -13.88 -4.85 -10.72
N LEU A 229 -12.91 -4.19 -10.10
CA LEU A 229 -12.72 -4.20 -8.64
C LEU A 229 -13.92 -3.55 -7.93
N TYR A 230 -14.43 -2.43 -8.45
CA TYR A 230 -15.63 -1.79 -7.93
C TYR A 230 -16.85 -2.71 -8.00
N GLN A 231 -17.06 -3.40 -9.12
CA GLN A 231 -18.14 -4.39 -9.27
C GLN A 231 -17.96 -5.60 -8.33
N GLN A 232 -16.75 -5.90 -7.91
CA GLN A 232 -16.47 -6.90 -6.87
C GLN A 232 -16.59 -6.36 -5.44
N GLY A 233 -16.95 -5.06 -5.26
CA GLY A 233 -17.16 -4.42 -3.98
C GLY A 233 -15.86 -4.00 -3.29
N VAL A 234 -14.88 -3.55 -4.04
CA VAL A 234 -13.79 -2.69 -3.56
C VAL A 234 -14.34 -1.27 -3.47
N ASP A 235 -14.12 -0.61 -2.35
CA ASP A 235 -14.73 0.69 -2.05
C ASP A 235 -13.92 1.86 -2.60
N MET A 236 -12.59 1.73 -2.65
CA MET A 236 -11.70 2.81 -3.09
C MET A 236 -10.44 2.28 -3.78
N ILE A 237 -9.98 3.03 -4.78
CA ILE A 237 -8.65 2.83 -5.40
C ILE A 237 -7.69 3.92 -4.92
N ASP A 238 -6.61 3.53 -4.24
CA ASP A 238 -5.47 4.42 -3.94
C ASP A 238 -4.55 4.48 -5.17
N CYS A 239 -4.54 5.66 -5.80
CA CYS A 239 -3.95 5.87 -7.13
C CYS A 239 -2.48 6.28 -7.04
N SER A 240 -1.57 5.36 -7.35
CA SER A 240 -0.13 5.59 -7.45
C SER A 240 0.39 5.27 -8.85
N SER A 241 1.71 5.18 -9.05
CA SER A 241 2.30 4.80 -10.34
C SER A 241 3.72 4.27 -10.23
N GLY A 242 4.15 3.50 -11.22
CA GLY A 242 5.52 3.02 -11.38
C GLY A 242 5.98 2.01 -10.34
N GLY A 243 7.29 1.87 -10.23
CA GLY A 243 7.97 1.01 -9.26
C GLY A 243 8.22 -0.43 -9.73
N ASN A 244 7.68 -0.83 -10.89
CA ASN A 244 7.88 -2.17 -11.45
C ASN A 244 9.15 -2.29 -12.31
N ILE A 245 9.60 -1.19 -12.92
CA ILE A 245 10.77 -1.16 -13.80
C ILE A 245 11.83 -0.23 -13.22
N SER A 246 13.04 -0.73 -12.98
CA SER A 246 14.14 0.01 -12.35
C SER A 246 14.59 1.20 -13.17
N THR A 247 14.49 1.12 -14.49
CA THR A 247 14.92 2.15 -15.45
C THR A 247 13.83 3.12 -15.88
N ALA A 248 12.59 2.98 -15.35
CA ALA A 248 11.47 3.85 -15.73
C ALA A 248 11.73 5.31 -15.35
N LYS A 249 11.49 6.21 -16.30
CA LYS A 249 11.63 7.66 -16.10
C LYS A 249 10.29 8.27 -15.74
N ILE A 250 10.11 8.61 -14.47
CA ILE A 250 8.87 9.18 -13.95
C ILE A 250 8.96 10.70 -13.98
N PRO A 251 8.05 11.41 -14.67
CA PRO A 251 8.02 12.88 -14.70
C PRO A 251 7.49 13.43 -13.39
N LEU A 252 8.38 13.75 -12.45
CA LEU A 252 8.02 14.24 -11.13
C LEU A 252 7.66 15.74 -11.16
N SER A 253 6.44 16.06 -10.72
CA SER A 253 5.95 17.42 -10.49
C SER A 253 4.89 17.43 -9.37
N PRO A 254 4.57 18.56 -8.74
CA PRO A 254 3.48 18.62 -7.76
C PRO A 254 2.17 18.04 -8.33
N GLY A 255 1.62 17.03 -7.64
CA GLY A 255 0.37 16.38 -8.08
C GLY A 255 0.48 15.51 -9.34
N TYR A 256 1.67 15.05 -9.74
CA TYR A 256 1.91 14.32 -10.98
C TYR A 256 1.08 13.04 -11.18
N GLN A 257 0.47 12.52 -10.12
CA GLN A 257 -0.40 11.33 -10.18
C GLN A 257 -1.90 11.65 -10.11
N VAL A 258 -2.28 12.92 -9.91
CA VAL A 258 -3.69 13.32 -9.70
C VAL A 258 -4.57 12.97 -10.91
N HIS A 259 -4.04 13.09 -12.13
CA HIS A 259 -4.79 12.72 -13.32
C HIS A 259 -5.17 11.23 -13.37
N PHE A 260 -4.43 10.34 -12.69
CA PHE A 260 -4.80 8.93 -12.58
C PHE A 260 -6.05 8.75 -11.72
N SER A 261 -6.12 9.42 -10.57
CA SER A 261 -7.32 9.37 -9.72
C SER A 261 -8.53 9.94 -10.45
N GLU A 262 -8.36 11.03 -11.20
CA GLU A 262 -9.42 11.65 -12.01
C GLU A 262 -9.97 10.70 -13.09
N GLU A 263 -9.09 10.01 -13.82
CA GLU A 263 -9.51 9.05 -14.85
C GLU A 263 -10.19 7.81 -14.26
N ILE A 264 -9.64 7.25 -13.18
CA ILE A 264 -10.20 6.08 -12.51
C ILE A 264 -11.57 6.41 -11.90
N LYS A 265 -11.72 7.60 -11.31
CA LYS A 265 -12.98 8.05 -10.71
C LYS A 265 -14.16 8.05 -11.68
N LYS A 266 -13.92 8.19 -12.99
CA LYS A 266 -14.97 8.13 -14.01
C LYS A 266 -15.68 6.78 -14.08
N THR A 267 -15.09 5.72 -13.51
CA THR A 267 -15.73 4.39 -13.37
C THR A 267 -16.83 4.35 -12.30
N GLY A 268 -16.87 5.35 -11.42
CA GLY A 268 -17.79 5.41 -10.29
C GLY A 268 -17.19 4.95 -8.96
N VAL A 269 -15.99 4.32 -8.95
CA VAL A 269 -15.29 3.94 -7.72
C VAL A 269 -14.70 5.19 -7.05
N LEU A 270 -14.68 5.22 -5.72
CA LEU A 270 -13.98 6.28 -4.99
C LEU A 270 -12.48 6.20 -5.21
N THR A 271 -11.81 7.34 -5.24
CA THR A 271 -10.36 7.41 -5.47
C THR A 271 -9.64 8.24 -4.43
N ALA A 272 -8.42 7.79 -4.11
CA ALA A 272 -7.48 8.59 -3.33
C ALA A 272 -6.31 9.05 -4.20
N ALA A 273 -5.93 10.32 -4.10
CA ALA A 273 -4.79 10.90 -4.78
C ALA A 273 -3.58 10.99 -3.86
N VAL A 274 -2.40 10.71 -4.42
CA VAL A 274 -1.09 10.87 -3.78
C VAL A 274 -0.09 11.37 -4.81
N GLY A 275 1.01 11.96 -4.39
CA GLY A 275 2.12 12.29 -5.29
C GLY A 275 2.53 13.76 -5.28
N LEU A 276 3.48 14.13 -4.40
CA LEU A 276 3.98 15.49 -4.23
C LEU A 276 2.85 16.52 -3.96
N ILE A 277 1.83 16.10 -3.21
CA ILE A 277 0.80 16.98 -2.66
C ILE A 277 1.30 17.42 -1.28
N THR A 278 1.52 18.72 -1.09
CA THR A 278 2.22 19.26 0.09
C THR A 278 1.57 20.49 0.71
N THR A 279 0.56 21.08 0.06
CA THR A 279 -0.14 22.26 0.59
C THR A 279 -1.65 22.04 0.67
N VAL A 280 -2.29 22.77 1.59
CA VAL A 280 -3.75 22.72 1.78
C VAL A 280 -4.49 23.23 0.53
N GLU A 281 -3.95 24.27 -0.12
CA GLU A 281 -4.54 24.84 -1.34
C GLU A 281 -4.58 23.80 -2.46
N GLN A 282 -3.48 23.04 -2.63
CA GLN A 282 -3.40 21.96 -3.61
C GLN A 282 -4.43 20.85 -3.30
N MET A 283 -4.55 20.45 -2.03
CA MET A 283 -5.54 19.45 -1.60
C MET A 283 -6.96 19.92 -1.86
N ASN A 284 -7.27 21.15 -1.48
CA ASN A 284 -8.61 21.75 -1.68
C ASN A 284 -8.96 21.83 -3.17
N SER A 285 -8.03 22.23 -4.03
CA SER A 285 -8.26 22.28 -5.48
C SER A 285 -8.59 20.90 -6.03
N ILE A 286 -7.79 19.87 -5.69
CA ILE A 286 -8.01 18.48 -6.15
C ILE A 286 -9.39 17.96 -5.74
N LEU A 287 -9.81 18.20 -4.49
CA LEU A 287 -11.10 17.74 -3.98
C LEU A 287 -12.26 18.56 -4.55
N ALA A 288 -12.14 19.90 -4.61
CA ALA A 288 -13.19 20.78 -5.12
C ALA A 288 -13.43 20.59 -6.63
N GLU A 289 -12.39 20.28 -7.40
CA GLU A 289 -12.48 19.97 -8.81
C GLU A 289 -12.96 18.53 -9.08
N GLY A 290 -13.21 17.73 -8.03
CA GLY A 290 -13.69 16.36 -8.14
C GLY A 290 -12.67 15.36 -8.71
N LYS A 291 -11.37 15.68 -8.64
CA LYS A 291 -10.29 14.82 -9.19
C LYS A 291 -9.96 13.61 -8.32
N ALA A 292 -10.32 13.68 -7.04
CA ALA A 292 -10.22 12.56 -6.09
C ALA A 292 -11.25 12.77 -4.96
N ASP A 293 -11.50 11.71 -4.18
CA ASP A 293 -12.37 11.73 -3.01
C ASP A 293 -11.58 11.86 -1.71
N MET A 294 -10.31 11.47 -1.73
CA MET A 294 -9.40 11.48 -0.59
C MET A 294 -7.98 11.88 -1.02
N ILE A 295 -7.22 12.44 -0.09
CA ILE A 295 -5.79 12.77 -0.29
C ILE A 295 -4.94 11.96 0.68
N PHE A 296 -3.98 11.21 0.15
CA PHE A 296 -2.94 10.57 0.96
C PHE A 296 -1.67 11.41 0.99
N LEU A 297 -1.13 11.61 2.19
CA LEU A 297 0.13 12.29 2.42
C LEU A 297 1.19 11.30 2.94
N GLY A 298 2.32 11.22 2.24
CA GLY A 298 3.46 10.42 2.67
C GLY A 298 4.54 11.27 3.31
N ARG A 299 5.50 11.74 2.48
CA ARG A 299 6.69 12.49 2.93
C ARG A 299 6.36 13.76 3.70
N GLU A 300 5.21 14.41 3.44
CA GLU A 300 4.78 15.58 4.21
C GLU A 300 4.55 15.21 5.67
N LEU A 301 3.83 14.13 5.94
CA LEU A 301 3.60 13.66 7.31
C LEU A 301 4.84 13.03 7.97
N LEU A 302 5.89 12.68 7.20
CA LEU A 302 7.18 12.34 7.79
C LEU A 302 7.90 13.56 8.33
N ARG A 303 7.83 14.70 7.61
CA ARG A 303 8.44 15.97 8.02
C ARG A 303 7.64 16.68 9.10
N ASN A 304 6.33 16.70 8.97
CA ASN A 304 5.41 17.38 9.88
C ASN A 304 4.24 16.47 10.26
N PRO A 305 4.34 15.68 11.32
CA PRO A 305 3.27 14.79 11.76
C PRO A 305 2.01 15.53 12.23
N TYR A 306 2.14 16.79 12.57
CA TYR A 306 1.05 17.69 13.03
C TYR A 306 0.47 18.56 11.91
N PHE A 307 0.80 18.26 10.65
CA PHE A 307 0.34 19.05 9.49
C PHE A 307 -1.18 19.30 9.50
N PRO A 308 -2.08 18.32 9.76
CA PRO A 308 -3.51 18.59 9.74
C PRO A 308 -3.93 19.63 10.77
N ILE A 309 -3.53 19.50 12.02
CA ILE A 309 -3.84 20.46 13.09
C ILE A 309 -3.26 21.85 12.78
N VAL A 310 -1.95 21.90 12.45
CA VAL A 310 -1.26 23.17 12.21
C VAL A 310 -1.84 23.92 11.00
N SER A 311 -2.33 23.19 10.00
CA SER A 311 -2.92 23.77 8.79
C SER A 311 -4.27 24.48 9.02
N THR A 312 -4.90 24.30 10.17
CA THR A 312 -6.15 25.00 10.52
C THR A 312 -5.92 26.29 11.32
N LEU A 313 -4.71 26.52 11.81
CA LEU A 313 -4.40 27.74 12.57
C LEU A 313 -4.61 28.99 11.70
N GLY A 314 -5.36 29.97 12.23
CA GLY A 314 -5.69 31.22 11.54
C GLY A 314 -6.70 31.06 10.39
N THR A 315 -7.41 29.94 10.32
CA THR A 315 -8.51 29.72 9.38
C THR A 315 -9.85 29.57 10.10
N ASP A 316 -10.97 29.67 9.38
CA ASP A 316 -12.30 29.37 9.91
C ASP A 316 -12.61 27.86 10.02
N ARG A 317 -11.64 27.01 9.75
CA ARG A 317 -11.81 25.56 9.83
C ARG A 317 -11.52 25.08 11.24
N GLU A 318 -12.43 24.31 11.78
CA GLU A 318 -12.24 23.64 13.06
C GLU A 318 -11.86 22.17 12.85
N ILE A 319 -10.80 21.75 13.55
CA ILE A 319 -10.43 20.38 13.79
C ILE A 319 -10.41 20.17 15.29
N GLU A 320 -10.79 19.00 15.75
CA GLU A 320 -10.72 18.66 17.17
C GLU A 320 -9.26 18.54 17.59
N TRP A 321 -8.85 19.33 18.56
CA TRP A 321 -7.50 19.30 19.13
C TRP A 321 -7.45 18.33 20.30
N PRO A 322 -6.38 17.56 20.46
CA PRO A 322 -6.17 16.79 21.68
C PRO A 322 -6.27 17.69 22.91
N ILE A 323 -6.99 17.23 23.95
CA ILE A 323 -7.23 18.02 25.16
C ILE A 323 -5.93 18.54 25.79
N GLN A 324 -4.85 17.79 25.65
CA GLN A 324 -3.51 18.13 26.16
C GLN A 324 -2.89 19.33 25.42
N TYR A 325 -3.34 19.62 24.19
CA TYR A 325 -2.77 20.64 23.31
C TYR A 325 -3.66 21.89 23.15
N LEU A 326 -4.83 21.95 23.83
CA LEU A 326 -5.78 23.07 23.71
C LEU A 326 -5.15 24.44 23.99
N ARG A 327 -4.09 24.52 24.79
CA ARG A 327 -3.37 25.78 25.08
C ARG A 327 -2.51 26.25 23.90
N GLY A 328 -2.34 25.43 22.86
CA GLY A 328 -1.59 25.76 21.65
C GLY A 328 -2.46 26.15 20.47
N LYS A 329 -3.79 26.14 20.66
CA LYS A 329 -4.79 26.49 19.65
C LYS A 329 -4.87 28.00 19.40
#